data_bf8336ed1f599d50c49c714913ab2a08
#
_entry.id   bf8336ed1f599d50c49c714913ab2a08
#
_cell.length_a   1.000
_cell.length_b   1.000
_cell.length_c   1.000
_cell.angle_alpha   90.00
_cell.angle_beta   90.00
_cell.angle_gamma   90.00
#
_symmetry.space_group_name_H-M   'P 1'
#
loop_
_entity.id
_entity.type
_entity.pdbx_description
1 polymer ?
#
loop_
_entity_poly.entity_id
_entity_poly.type
_entity_poly.pdbx_seq_one_letter_code
_entity_poly.pdbx_strand_id
1 'polypeptide(L)'
;MNRLSAFAFAFVLAAGCSKKADDTKPPEKHGPTMAEHGSGATMAGSGSGSAAPLVIKPYTPAADVPDPIKAAIAATDRSDKDRALDAGRKPGEVFAFFKLAPGQKVGELFAGPGASTELIARIVGDTGHVYAQNTKEMLDKFARGPLTERLAKPVMKNTQSIESANETPFPPEVKDLDAVVCILNYHDYVWQNVDRAKMNAAVFAALKSGGTYDIVDSSAEAKSGLRDVKTLHRIDEDSVREEITKAGFKLDASSEVLKNPDDKRDWNSSPGAAAERRGTSDRFVLRFVKP
;
A
#
# COMPACT_ATOMS: atom_id res chain seq x y z
N MET A 1 -56.55 -27.18 27.38
CA MET A 1 -56.26 -27.88 28.65
C MET A 1 -54.81 -27.48 28.98
N ASN A 2 -54.65 -26.45 29.80
CA ASN A 2 -54.02 -26.39 31.13
C ASN A 2 -52.56 -26.88 31.14
N ARG A 3 -51.53 -26.14 31.57
CA ARG A 3 -51.45 -25.31 32.79
C ARG A 3 -50.22 -24.30 32.66
N LEU A 4 -50.51 -23.11 33.16
CA LEU A 4 -49.50 -22.15 33.67
C LEU A 4 -48.75 -22.72 34.89
N SER A 5 -47.51 -22.30 35.09
CA SER A 5 -46.97 -22.13 36.44
C SER A 5 -45.94 -20.99 36.41
N ALA A 6 -46.30 -19.91 37.06
CA ALA A 6 -45.46 -18.80 37.50
C ALA A 6 -44.88 -19.14 38.87
N PHE A 7 -43.65 -18.77 39.14
CA PHE A 7 -43.12 -18.60 40.48
C PHE A 7 -42.39 -17.26 40.61
N ALA A 8 -42.97 -16.43 41.46
CA ALA A 8 -42.39 -15.21 42.01
C ALA A 8 -41.88 -15.51 43.43
N PHE A 9 -41.03 -14.67 43.94
CA PHE A 9 -40.65 -14.38 45.33
C PHE A 9 -39.11 -14.29 45.43
N ALA A 10 -38.45 -13.37 46.15
CA ALA A 10 -38.85 -12.33 47.09
C ALA A 10 -37.69 -11.35 47.27
N PHE A 11 -38.06 -10.13 47.63
CA PHE A 11 -37.18 -9.07 48.14
C PHE A 11 -36.63 -9.40 49.53
N VAL A 12 -35.35 -9.11 49.79
CA VAL A 12 -34.87 -8.85 51.16
C VAL A 12 -34.06 -7.56 51.13
N LEU A 13 -34.62 -6.55 51.80
CA LEU A 13 -33.92 -5.34 52.25
C LEU A 13 -33.18 -5.63 53.56
N ALA A 14 -31.93 -5.26 53.64
CA ALA A 14 -31.29 -4.98 54.94
C ALA A 14 -30.45 -3.71 54.80
N ALA A 15 -30.80 -2.74 55.65
CA ALA A 15 -30.18 -1.45 55.80
C ALA A 15 -28.98 -1.51 56.75
N GLY A 16 -28.01 -0.64 56.51
CA GLY A 16 -27.25 0.03 57.59
C GLY A 16 -25.76 -0.34 57.72
N CYS A 17 -24.86 0.53 57.34
CA CYS A 17 -24.02 1.36 58.22
C CYS A 17 -22.89 2.01 57.46
N SER A 18 -22.83 3.31 57.57
CA SER A 18 -21.77 4.21 57.13
C SER A 18 -20.40 3.86 57.70
N LYS A 19 -19.37 3.84 56.86
CA LYS A 19 -18.01 4.27 57.27
C LYS A 19 -17.32 5.05 56.14
N LYS A 20 -16.67 6.07 56.57
CA LYS A 20 -15.98 7.15 55.86
C LYS A 20 -15.00 6.70 54.80
N ALA A 21 -14.86 7.57 53.83
CA ALA A 21 -13.87 7.65 52.76
C ALA A 21 -12.43 7.31 53.22
N ASP A 22 -11.79 6.54 52.35
CA ASP A 22 -10.34 6.63 52.16
C ASP A 22 -10.06 6.74 50.67
N ASP A 23 -9.54 7.92 50.27
CA ASP A 23 -9.12 8.27 48.96
C ASP A 23 -7.85 7.51 48.61
N THR A 24 -7.97 6.36 47.98
CA THR A 24 -6.85 5.77 47.23
C THR A 24 -7.28 5.51 45.82
N LYS A 25 -6.95 6.48 44.95
CA LYS A 25 -6.99 6.38 43.49
C LYS A 25 -6.21 5.11 43.06
N PRO A 26 -6.79 4.22 42.27
CA PRO A 26 -6.03 3.11 41.71
C PRO A 26 -4.90 3.65 40.79
N PRO A 27 -3.76 2.99 40.71
CA PRO A 27 -2.69 3.42 39.82
C PRO A 27 -3.17 3.33 38.39
N GLU A 28 -3.14 4.45 37.70
CA GLU A 28 -3.25 4.53 36.27
C GLU A 28 -2.18 3.60 35.65
N LYS A 29 -2.60 2.56 34.96
CA LYS A 29 -1.72 1.82 34.06
C LYS A 29 -1.33 2.77 32.94
N HIS A 30 -0.18 3.40 33.09
CA HIS A 30 0.53 4.01 31.98
C HIS A 30 0.82 2.88 30.97
N GLY A 31 0.04 2.83 29.92
CA GLY A 31 0.47 2.17 28.69
C GLY A 31 1.77 2.85 28.26
N PRO A 32 2.66 2.15 27.53
CA PRO A 32 3.92 2.74 27.12
C PRO A 32 3.60 3.99 26.29
N THR A 33 3.95 5.15 26.84
CA THR A 33 4.07 6.38 26.09
C THR A 33 4.96 6.08 24.90
N MET A 34 4.42 6.26 23.70
CA MET A 34 5.20 6.26 22.48
C MET A 34 6.33 7.27 22.68
N ALA A 35 7.52 6.78 22.98
CA ALA A 35 8.69 7.60 22.92
C ALA A 35 8.74 8.14 21.49
N GLU A 36 8.61 9.45 21.36
CA GLU A 36 9.00 10.20 20.20
C GLU A 36 10.48 9.93 19.92
N HIS A 37 10.78 8.85 19.24
CA HIS A 37 11.96 8.82 18.41
C HIS A 37 11.59 9.51 17.10
N GLY A 38 11.54 10.83 17.22
CA GLY A 38 11.68 11.71 16.10
C GLY A 38 12.97 11.36 15.37
N SER A 39 12.87 10.57 14.30
CA SER A 39 13.65 10.86 13.13
C SER A 39 13.00 12.10 12.53
N GLY A 40 13.21 13.21 13.22
CA GLY A 40 12.96 14.54 12.71
C GLY A 40 13.90 14.77 11.53
N ALA A 41 13.49 14.35 10.35
CA ALA A 41 13.76 15.11 9.18
C ALA A 41 12.87 16.35 9.31
N THR A 42 13.28 17.29 10.14
CA THR A 42 12.87 18.67 10.02
C THR A 42 13.08 19.03 8.56
N MET A 43 11.99 19.16 7.84
CA MET A 43 12.00 19.95 6.63
C MET A 43 12.37 21.35 7.09
N ALA A 44 13.68 21.61 7.10
CA ALA A 44 14.24 22.92 7.35
C ALA A 44 13.54 23.89 6.41
N GLY A 45 13.17 25.02 6.98
CA GLY A 45 12.47 26.10 6.35
C GLY A 45 13.11 26.53 5.02
N SER A 46 12.31 27.15 4.22
CA SER A 46 12.56 27.85 2.98
C SER A 46 13.92 28.58 2.96
N GLY A 47 14.98 27.81 2.74
CA GLY A 47 16.21 28.32 2.21
C GLY A 47 16.11 28.17 0.69
N SER A 48 16.26 29.25 -0.04
CA SER A 48 16.40 29.29 -1.51
C SER A 48 17.76 28.65 -1.91
N GLY A 49 17.98 27.42 -1.53
CA GLY A 49 19.02 26.57 -2.06
C GLY A 49 18.50 26.05 -3.40
N SER A 50 19.17 26.41 -4.50
CA SER A 50 18.94 25.82 -5.80
C SER A 50 18.94 24.30 -5.67
N ALA A 51 17.77 23.68 -5.78
CA ALA A 51 17.67 22.22 -5.79
C ALA A 51 18.54 21.72 -6.96
N ALA A 52 19.41 20.75 -6.71
CA ALA A 52 20.18 20.12 -7.77
C ALA A 52 19.28 19.72 -8.93
N PRO A 53 19.71 19.88 -10.19
CA PRO A 53 18.90 19.53 -11.35
C PRO A 53 18.42 18.07 -11.24
N LEU A 54 17.13 17.86 -11.51
CA LEU A 54 16.56 16.51 -11.55
C LEU A 54 17.20 15.73 -12.72
N VAL A 55 17.98 14.71 -12.41
CA VAL A 55 18.59 13.86 -13.43
C VAL A 55 17.60 12.78 -13.85
N ILE A 56 17.07 12.91 -15.06
CA ILE A 56 16.21 11.89 -15.68
C ILE A 56 17.10 10.91 -16.44
N LYS A 57 17.25 9.69 -15.92
CA LYS A 57 17.95 8.63 -16.66
C LYS A 57 17.06 8.16 -17.82
N PRO A 58 17.60 7.97 -19.04
CA PRO A 58 16.83 7.42 -20.14
C PRO A 58 16.23 6.06 -19.78
N TYR A 59 14.95 5.88 -20.14
CA TYR A 59 14.26 4.60 -20.01
C TYR A 59 13.40 4.37 -21.25
N THR A 60 13.58 3.21 -21.85
CA THR A 60 12.76 2.73 -22.97
C THR A 60 12.25 1.35 -22.60
N PRO A 61 10.94 1.10 -22.59
CA PRO A 61 10.40 -0.24 -22.35
C PRO A 61 10.93 -1.25 -23.39
N ALA A 62 11.03 -2.51 -22.98
CA ALA A 62 11.41 -3.61 -23.88
C ALA A 62 10.45 -3.71 -25.08
N ALA A 63 10.95 -4.29 -26.18
CA ALA A 63 10.22 -4.33 -27.46
C ALA A 63 8.89 -5.09 -27.38
N ASP A 64 8.81 -6.10 -26.52
CA ASP A 64 7.65 -6.97 -26.30
C ASP A 64 6.61 -6.40 -25.32
N VAL A 65 6.88 -5.25 -24.69
CA VAL A 65 5.89 -4.55 -23.85
C VAL A 65 4.70 -4.11 -24.73
N PRO A 66 3.44 -4.34 -24.29
CA PRO A 66 2.25 -3.95 -25.06
C PRO A 66 2.18 -2.46 -25.39
N ASP A 67 1.68 -2.10 -26.56
CA ASP A 67 1.60 -0.71 -27.02
C ASP A 67 0.83 0.24 -26.10
N PRO A 68 -0.30 -0.13 -25.46
CA PRO A 68 -0.96 0.77 -24.49
C PRO A 68 -0.05 1.15 -23.31
N ILE A 69 0.80 0.23 -22.86
CA ILE A 69 1.75 0.48 -21.77
C ILE A 69 2.88 1.40 -22.28
N LYS A 70 3.44 1.13 -23.46
CA LYS A 70 4.45 2.00 -24.09
C LYS A 70 3.92 3.43 -24.27
N ALA A 71 2.70 3.57 -24.77
CA ALA A 71 2.05 4.87 -24.96
C ALA A 71 1.86 5.63 -23.63
N ALA A 72 1.44 4.92 -22.57
CA ALA A 72 1.29 5.50 -21.24
C ALA A 72 2.62 6.07 -20.70
N ILE A 73 3.73 5.35 -20.91
CA ILE A 73 5.06 5.75 -20.47
C ILE A 73 5.60 6.92 -21.30
N ALA A 74 5.39 6.90 -22.61
CA ALA A 74 5.86 7.91 -23.54
C ALA A 74 5.04 9.22 -23.50
N ALA A 75 3.92 9.26 -22.79
CA ALA A 75 3.02 10.42 -22.73
C ALA A 75 3.78 11.70 -22.30
N THR A 76 3.69 12.75 -23.12
CA THR A 76 4.51 13.96 -22.98
C THR A 76 4.10 14.87 -21.83
N ASP A 77 2.87 14.74 -21.34
CA ASP A 77 2.28 15.50 -20.22
C ASP A 77 2.55 14.87 -18.84
N ARG A 78 3.33 13.80 -18.76
CA ARG A 78 3.85 13.24 -17.50
C ARG A 78 4.88 14.18 -16.89
N SER A 79 4.89 14.28 -15.55
CA SER A 79 5.87 15.12 -14.86
C SER A 79 7.30 14.56 -14.96
N ASP A 80 8.28 15.44 -14.96
CA ASP A 80 9.69 15.02 -14.93
C ASP A 80 10.05 14.28 -13.65
N LYS A 81 9.40 14.61 -12.52
CA LYS A 81 9.56 13.88 -11.25
C LYS A 81 9.14 12.40 -11.39
N ASP A 82 8.07 12.13 -12.12
CA ASP A 82 7.62 10.75 -12.37
C ASP A 82 8.55 10.04 -13.37
N ARG A 83 8.96 10.73 -14.45
CA ARG A 83 9.89 10.17 -15.44
C ARG A 83 11.24 9.79 -14.83
N ALA A 84 11.74 10.56 -13.86
CA ALA A 84 12.97 10.25 -13.15
C ALA A 84 12.93 8.92 -12.38
N LEU A 85 11.73 8.39 -12.11
CA LEU A 85 11.56 7.09 -11.46
C LEU A 85 11.57 5.91 -12.44
N ASP A 86 11.31 6.15 -13.72
CA ASP A 86 11.05 5.10 -14.71
C ASP A 86 12.23 4.14 -14.87
N ALA A 87 13.44 4.66 -15.01
CA ALA A 87 14.64 3.82 -15.19
C ALA A 87 14.86 2.83 -14.02
N GLY A 88 14.53 3.27 -12.79
CA GLY A 88 14.64 2.42 -11.61
C GLY A 88 13.43 1.52 -11.40
N ARG A 89 12.24 1.93 -11.81
CA ARG A 89 10.99 1.19 -11.60
C ARG A 89 10.59 0.27 -12.74
N LYS A 90 11.14 0.48 -13.93
CA LYS A 90 10.84 -0.26 -15.17
C LYS A 90 9.34 -0.51 -15.35
N PRO A 91 8.51 0.56 -15.34
CA PRO A 91 7.05 0.41 -15.32
C PRO A 91 6.51 -0.34 -16.53
N GLY A 92 7.19 -0.32 -17.68
CA GLY A 92 6.81 -1.05 -18.86
C GLY A 92 6.76 -2.55 -18.62
N GLU A 93 7.87 -3.09 -18.18
CA GLU A 93 8.03 -4.52 -17.93
C GLU A 93 7.19 -4.97 -16.74
N VAL A 94 7.10 -4.14 -15.68
CA VAL A 94 6.29 -4.45 -14.49
C VAL A 94 4.80 -4.53 -14.83
N PHE A 95 4.25 -3.53 -15.52
CA PHE A 95 2.83 -3.53 -15.87
C PHE A 95 2.49 -4.55 -16.97
N ALA A 96 3.44 -4.86 -17.87
CA ALA A 96 3.29 -5.97 -18.81
C ALA A 96 3.25 -7.32 -18.07
N PHE A 97 4.10 -7.52 -17.07
CA PHE A 97 4.08 -8.70 -16.22
C PHE A 97 2.76 -8.81 -15.43
N PHE A 98 2.21 -7.71 -14.92
CA PHE A 98 0.89 -7.65 -14.28
C PHE A 98 -0.26 -7.87 -15.26
N LYS A 99 0.00 -7.89 -16.57
CA LYS A 99 -1.01 -8.01 -17.65
C LYS A 99 -2.05 -6.89 -17.61
N LEU A 100 -1.63 -5.67 -17.24
CA LEU A 100 -2.53 -4.52 -17.30
C LEU A 100 -2.89 -4.21 -18.74
N ALA A 101 -4.19 -3.97 -18.97
CA ALA A 101 -4.75 -3.80 -20.31
C ALA A 101 -5.93 -2.79 -20.34
N PRO A 102 -6.25 -2.21 -21.49
CA PRO A 102 -7.41 -1.35 -21.65
C PRO A 102 -8.71 -2.01 -21.18
N GLY A 103 -9.58 -1.23 -20.55
CA GLY A 103 -10.90 -1.65 -20.08
C GLY A 103 -10.91 -2.30 -18.68
N GLN A 104 -9.77 -2.57 -18.08
CA GLN A 104 -9.71 -3.18 -16.74
C GLN A 104 -10.14 -2.24 -15.63
N LYS A 105 -10.71 -2.83 -14.57
CA LYS A 105 -10.93 -2.18 -13.26
C LYS A 105 -9.79 -2.55 -12.34
N VAL A 106 -8.99 -1.58 -11.92
CA VAL A 106 -7.77 -1.81 -11.13
C VAL A 106 -7.85 -1.07 -9.81
N GLY A 107 -7.62 -1.79 -8.71
CA GLY A 107 -7.38 -1.20 -7.39
C GLY A 107 -5.89 -0.97 -7.15
N GLU A 108 -5.50 0.18 -6.63
CA GLU A 108 -4.14 0.43 -6.17
C GLU A 108 -4.15 0.69 -4.67
N LEU A 109 -3.41 -0.12 -3.92
CA LEU A 109 -3.26 0.03 -2.49
C LEU A 109 -2.18 1.06 -2.17
N PHE A 110 -2.49 1.97 -1.24
CA PHE A 110 -1.56 2.98 -0.74
C PHE A 110 -0.92 3.79 -1.87
N ALA A 111 -1.76 4.28 -2.78
CA ALA A 111 -1.36 4.95 -4.04
C ALA A 111 -0.46 6.18 -3.85
N GLY A 112 -0.45 6.77 -2.63
CA GLY A 112 0.31 7.96 -2.31
C GLY A 112 -0.07 9.14 -3.21
N PRO A 113 0.89 9.89 -3.76
CA PRO A 113 0.65 10.99 -4.71
C PRO A 113 0.18 10.54 -6.10
N GLY A 114 0.06 9.22 -6.36
CA GLY A 114 -0.55 8.68 -7.57
C GLY A 114 0.36 8.58 -8.80
N ALA A 115 1.68 8.45 -8.64
CA ALA A 115 2.57 8.31 -9.80
C ALA A 115 2.30 7.02 -10.59
N SER A 116 2.12 5.89 -9.91
CA SER A 116 1.69 4.62 -10.53
C SER A 116 0.24 4.70 -11.00
N THR A 117 -0.63 5.34 -10.20
CA THR A 117 -2.05 5.54 -10.51
C THR A 117 -2.23 6.19 -11.89
N GLU A 118 -1.45 7.24 -12.20
CA GLU A 118 -1.53 7.91 -13.50
C GLU A 118 -1.14 7.00 -14.65
N LEU A 119 -0.11 6.19 -14.50
CA LEU A 119 0.28 5.21 -15.52
C LEU A 119 -0.81 4.15 -15.70
N ILE A 120 -1.37 3.63 -14.60
CA ILE A 120 -2.46 2.64 -14.65
C ILE A 120 -3.70 3.26 -15.33
N ALA A 121 -4.07 4.50 -14.98
CA ALA A 121 -5.20 5.20 -15.59
C ALA A 121 -5.04 5.35 -17.12
N ARG A 122 -3.82 5.66 -17.58
CA ARG A 122 -3.49 5.75 -19.02
C ARG A 122 -3.58 4.39 -19.70
N ILE A 123 -3.12 3.32 -19.05
CA ILE A 123 -3.12 1.96 -19.59
C ILE A 123 -4.55 1.43 -19.73
N VAL A 124 -5.37 1.57 -18.67
CA VAL A 124 -6.74 1.05 -18.72
C VAL A 124 -7.67 1.91 -19.58
N GLY A 125 -7.31 3.17 -19.82
CA GLY A 125 -8.00 4.06 -20.74
C GLY A 125 -9.44 4.40 -20.33
N ASP A 126 -10.20 4.99 -21.25
CA ASP A 126 -11.52 5.56 -20.97
C ASP A 126 -12.60 4.53 -20.60
N THR A 127 -12.40 3.27 -20.99
CA THR A 127 -13.34 2.16 -20.71
C THR A 127 -12.97 1.39 -19.44
N GLY A 128 -11.79 1.63 -18.89
CA GLY A 128 -11.33 1.07 -17.62
C GLY A 128 -11.61 2.01 -16.44
N HIS A 129 -11.27 1.55 -15.23
CA HIS A 129 -11.40 2.35 -14.02
C HIS A 129 -10.29 2.06 -13.03
N VAL A 130 -9.82 3.10 -12.32
CA VAL A 130 -8.80 2.97 -11.27
C VAL A 130 -9.36 3.43 -9.93
N TYR A 131 -9.15 2.61 -8.90
CA TYR A 131 -9.49 2.92 -7.51
C TYR A 131 -8.19 3.12 -6.72
N ALA A 132 -7.83 4.38 -6.49
CA ALA A 132 -6.60 4.77 -5.80
C ALA A 132 -6.84 4.90 -4.29
N GLN A 133 -6.49 3.86 -3.53
CA GLN A 133 -6.70 3.83 -2.09
C GLN A 133 -5.54 4.50 -1.35
N ASN A 134 -5.88 5.30 -0.36
CA ASN A 134 -4.97 5.85 0.63
C ASN A 134 -5.65 5.89 2.01
N THR A 135 -4.86 5.82 3.07
CA THR A 135 -5.36 6.14 4.40
C THR A 135 -5.46 7.65 4.60
N LYS A 136 -6.32 8.06 5.53
CA LYS A 136 -6.41 9.48 5.93
C LYS A 136 -5.04 10.04 6.33
N GLU A 137 -4.24 9.26 7.06
CA GLU A 137 -2.91 9.67 7.50
C GLU A 137 -1.95 9.92 6.31
N MET A 138 -1.93 9.00 5.33
CA MET A 138 -1.13 9.16 4.12
C MET A 138 -1.55 10.41 3.34
N LEU A 139 -2.85 10.61 3.18
CA LEU A 139 -3.36 11.80 2.50
C LEU A 139 -2.94 13.07 3.23
N ASP A 140 -3.23 13.17 4.51
CA ASP A 140 -3.03 14.42 5.25
C ASP A 140 -1.55 14.80 5.40
N LYS A 141 -0.67 13.81 5.57
CA LYS A 141 0.76 14.06 5.76
C LYS A 141 1.55 14.24 4.45
N PHE A 142 1.16 13.54 3.37
CA PHE A 142 2.05 13.43 2.21
C PHE A 142 1.38 13.58 0.84
N ALA A 143 0.12 13.19 0.69
CA ALA A 143 -0.43 12.93 -0.63
C ALA A 143 -1.60 13.81 -1.05
N ARG A 144 -2.36 14.43 -0.13
CA ARG A 144 -3.62 15.13 -0.45
C ARG A 144 -3.48 16.18 -1.54
N GLY A 145 -2.58 17.13 -1.39
CA GLY A 145 -2.34 18.15 -2.39
C GLY A 145 -1.89 17.58 -3.74
N PRO A 146 -0.75 16.88 -3.78
CA PRO A 146 -0.23 16.30 -5.03
C PRO A 146 -1.19 15.34 -5.73
N LEU A 147 -1.97 14.54 -4.98
CA LEU A 147 -2.97 13.65 -5.58
C LEU A 147 -4.15 14.45 -6.15
N THR A 148 -4.64 15.49 -5.45
CA THR A 148 -5.70 16.35 -5.95
C THR A 148 -5.30 17.04 -7.26
N GLU A 149 -4.09 17.60 -7.33
CA GLU A 149 -3.55 18.18 -8.56
C GLU A 149 -3.47 17.15 -9.69
N ARG A 150 -3.05 15.93 -9.40
CA ARG A 150 -2.98 14.85 -10.38
C ARG A 150 -4.35 14.45 -10.88
N LEU A 151 -5.32 14.27 -9.99
CA LEU A 151 -6.69 13.89 -10.35
C LEU A 151 -7.42 14.95 -11.20
N ALA A 152 -6.97 16.20 -11.18
CA ALA A 152 -7.49 17.25 -12.05
C ALA A 152 -7.04 17.12 -13.52
N LYS A 153 -6.07 16.25 -13.83
CA LYS A 153 -5.64 16.00 -15.21
C LYS A 153 -6.74 15.27 -16.00
N PRO A 154 -7.00 15.63 -17.27
CA PRO A 154 -8.03 14.97 -18.08
C PRO A 154 -7.87 13.44 -18.17
N VAL A 155 -6.63 12.95 -18.17
CA VAL A 155 -6.32 11.51 -18.23
C VAL A 155 -6.76 10.75 -16.99
N MET A 156 -6.99 11.44 -15.87
CA MET A 156 -7.40 10.82 -14.60
C MET A 156 -8.93 10.75 -14.41
N LYS A 157 -9.72 11.11 -15.43
CA LYS A 157 -11.20 11.11 -15.36
C LYS A 157 -11.80 9.73 -15.03
N ASN A 158 -11.06 8.66 -15.29
CA ASN A 158 -11.41 7.27 -14.99
C ASN A 158 -10.88 6.81 -13.61
N THR A 159 -10.43 7.73 -12.76
CA THR A 159 -9.80 7.41 -11.46
C THR A 159 -10.63 7.97 -10.31
N GLN A 160 -10.92 7.11 -9.34
CA GLN A 160 -11.55 7.47 -8.07
C GLN A 160 -10.54 7.35 -6.93
N SER A 161 -10.37 8.42 -6.15
CA SER A 161 -9.64 8.37 -4.88
C SER A 161 -10.51 7.77 -3.78
N ILE A 162 -9.97 6.82 -3.04
CA ILE A 162 -10.62 6.18 -1.89
C ILE A 162 -9.81 6.49 -0.64
N GLU A 163 -10.45 7.17 0.33
CA GLU A 163 -9.90 7.34 1.69
C GLU A 163 -10.49 6.25 2.59
N SER A 164 -9.68 5.28 3.01
CA SER A 164 -10.10 4.14 3.81
C SER A 164 -8.97 3.57 4.67
N ALA A 165 -9.30 2.71 5.64
CA ALA A 165 -8.30 1.96 6.39
C ALA A 165 -7.65 0.88 5.51
N ASN A 166 -6.39 0.54 5.79
CA ASN A 166 -5.66 -0.48 5.05
C ASN A 166 -6.30 -1.87 5.16
N GLU A 167 -6.95 -2.19 6.29
CA GLU A 167 -7.65 -3.46 6.52
C GLU A 167 -8.95 -3.60 5.71
N THR A 168 -9.49 -2.48 5.22
CA THR A 168 -10.71 -2.42 4.40
C THR A 168 -10.52 -1.45 3.25
N PRO A 169 -9.58 -1.77 2.33
CA PRO A 169 -9.09 -0.81 1.35
C PRO A 169 -10.16 -0.34 0.36
N PHE A 170 -11.15 -1.18 0.09
CA PHE A 170 -12.21 -0.88 -0.86
C PHE A 170 -13.58 -0.93 -0.19
N PRO A 171 -14.48 0.04 -0.45
CA PRO A 171 -15.85 -0.03 0.02
C PRO A 171 -16.62 -1.14 -0.72
N PRO A 172 -17.77 -1.63 -0.18
CA PRO A 172 -18.47 -2.79 -0.71
C PRO A 172 -18.94 -2.69 -2.17
N GLU A 173 -19.13 -1.48 -2.67
CA GLU A 173 -19.50 -1.23 -4.06
C GLU A 173 -18.32 -1.41 -5.04
N VAL A 174 -17.08 -1.36 -4.56
CA VAL A 174 -15.87 -1.64 -5.34
C VAL A 174 -15.60 -3.13 -5.33
N LYS A 175 -16.01 -3.78 -6.40
CA LYS A 175 -15.96 -5.24 -6.58
C LYS A 175 -15.74 -5.61 -8.03
N ASP A 176 -15.49 -6.87 -8.26
CA ASP A 176 -15.23 -7.43 -9.58
C ASP A 176 -14.01 -6.76 -10.25
N LEU A 177 -12.99 -6.45 -9.44
CA LEU A 177 -11.75 -5.90 -9.93
C LEU A 177 -10.98 -6.95 -10.77
N ASP A 178 -10.38 -6.50 -11.87
CA ASP A 178 -9.50 -7.32 -12.70
C ASP A 178 -8.13 -7.53 -12.06
N ALA A 179 -7.62 -6.48 -11.41
CA ALA A 179 -6.35 -6.51 -10.71
C ALA A 179 -6.38 -5.60 -9.47
N VAL A 180 -5.59 -5.96 -8.46
CA VAL A 180 -5.19 -5.07 -7.37
C VAL A 180 -3.67 -5.03 -7.34
N VAL A 181 -3.09 -3.83 -7.29
CA VAL A 181 -1.63 -3.64 -7.24
C VAL A 181 -1.19 -3.05 -5.91
N CYS A 182 -0.06 -3.52 -5.40
CA CYS A 182 0.64 -2.96 -4.24
C CYS A 182 2.11 -2.76 -4.61
N ILE A 183 2.53 -1.49 -4.75
CA ILE A 183 3.84 -1.16 -5.29
C ILE A 183 4.68 -0.44 -4.25
N LEU A 184 5.69 -1.13 -3.71
CA LEU A 184 6.66 -0.63 -2.73
C LEU A 184 6.02 -0.18 -1.40
N ASN A 185 4.96 -0.88 -0.95
CA ASN A 185 4.23 -0.52 0.26
C ASN A 185 3.86 -1.71 1.14
N TYR A 186 4.04 -2.97 0.71
CA TYR A 186 3.62 -4.11 1.52
C TYR A 186 4.39 -4.18 2.84
N HIS A 187 5.68 -3.85 2.84
CA HIS A 187 6.49 -3.72 4.04
C HIS A 187 5.98 -2.64 5.00
N ASP A 188 5.39 -1.54 4.50
CA ASP A 188 4.87 -0.45 5.33
C ASP A 188 3.69 -0.91 6.19
N TYR A 189 2.87 -1.86 5.72
CA TYR A 189 1.75 -2.40 6.50
C TYR A 189 2.22 -3.15 7.75
N VAL A 190 3.43 -3.71 7.72
CA VAL A 190 4.01 -4.41 8.88
C VAL A 190 4.31 -3.44 10.01
N TRP A 191 5.07 -2.38 9.74
CA TRP A 191 5.45 -1.45 10.79
C TRP A 191 4.32 -0.52 11.23
N GLN A 192 3.30 -0.32 10.39
CA GLN A 192 2.06 0.36 10.73
C GLN A 192 1.11 -0.53 11.56
N ASN A 193 1.48 -1.78 11.85
CA ASN A 193 0.69 -2.77 12.58
C ASN A 193 -0.68 -3.05 11.94
N VAL A 194 -0.78 -2.99 10.62
CA VAL A 194 -1.97 -3.36 9.86
C VAL A 194 -2.26 -4.86 10.03
N ASP A 195 -3.51 -5.22 10.24
CA ASP A 195 -3.96 -6.61 10.13
C ASP A 195 -3.94 -7.04 8.66
N ARG A 196 -2.79 -7.55 8.22
CA ARG A 196 -2.56 -7.94 6.83
C ARG A 196 -3.39 -9.15 6.41
N ALA A 197 -3.78 -10.01 7.35
CA ALA A 197 -4.70 -11.12 7.05
C ALA A 197 -6.08 -10.57 6.66
N LYS A 198 -6.60 -9.59 7.41
CA LYS A 198 -7.86 -8.91 7.10
C LYS A 198 -7.75 -8.10 5.81
N MET A 199 -6.66 -7.38 5.59
CA MET A 199 -6.40 -6.64 4.36
C MET A 199 -6.39 -7.55 3.13
N ASN A 200 -5.62 -8.64 3.17
CA ASN A 200 -5.52 -9.58 2.05
C ASN A 200 -6.85 -10.29 1.78
N ALA A 201 -7.64 -10.60 2.82
CA ALA A 201 -8.99 -11.14 2.67
C ALA A 201 -9.95 -10.13 2.01
N ALA A 202 -9.84 -8.83 2.36
CA ALA A 202 -10.63 -7.77 1.73
C ALA A 202 -10.25 -7.58 0.24
N VAL A 203 -8.96 -7.64 -0.09
CA VAL A 203 -8.48 -7.64 -1.48
C VAL A 203 -9.03 -8.86 -2.23
N PHE A 204 -8.97 -10.04 -1.61
CA PHE A 204 -9.54 -11.26 -2.20
C PHE A 204 -11.04 -11.11 -2.50
N ALA A 205 -11.79 -10.52 -1.59
CA ALA A 205 -13.22 -10.29 -1.78
C ALA A 205 -13.52 -9.31 -2.92
N ALA A 206 -12.70 -8.25 -3.08
CA ALA A 206 -12.89 -7.23 -4.11
C ALA A 206 -12.55 -7.70 -5.53
N LEU A 207 -11.69 -8.69 -5.69
CA LEU A 207 -11.31 -9.25 -6.98
C LEU A 207 -12.37 -10.21 -7.52
N LYS A 208 -12.54 -10.23 -8.86
CA LYS A 208 -13.29 -11.30 -9.54
C LYS A 208 -12.49 -12.62 -9.53
N SER A 209 -13.15 -13.75 -9.80
CA SER A 209 -12.44 -15.01 -10.09
C SER A 209 -11.53 -14.82 -11.30
N GLY A 210 -10.31 -15.30 -11.23
CA GLY A 210 -9.25 -15.06 -12.23
C GLY A 210 -8.60 -13.67 -12.14
N GLY A 211 -9.08 -12.78 -11.28
CA GLY A 211 -8.43 -11.48 -11.01
C GLY A 211 -7.10 -11.65 -10.28
N THR A 212 -6.20 -10.65 -10.42
CA THR A 212 -4.82 -10.74 -9.89
C THR A 212 -4.57 -9.80 -8.72
N TYR A 213 -3.70 -10.24 -7.83
CA TYR A 213 -3.09 -9.40 -6.80
C TYR A 213 -1.59 -9.33 -7.06
N ASP A 214 -1.11 -8.15 -7.42
CA ASP A 214 0.20 -7.93 -8.00
C ASP A 214 1.07 -7.10 -7.06
N ILE A 215 2.25 -7.61 -6.71
CA ILE A 215 3.12 -7.03 -5.67
C ILE A 215 4.48 -6.70 -6.25
N VAL A 216 4.97 -5.49 -5.95
CA VAL A 216 6.39 -5.14 -6.02
C VAL A 216 6.82 -4.69 -4.64
N ASP A 217 7.91 -5.25 -4.12
CA ASP A 217 8.51 -4.70 -2.92
C ASP A 217 10.03 -4.88 -2.86
N SER A 218 10.68 -4.11 -1.97
CA SER A 218 12.13 -4.17 -1.75
C SER A 218 12.50 -5.44 -0.99
N SER A 219 13.37 -6.26 -1.59
CA SER A 219 13.80 -7.52 -1.01
C SER A 219 14.67 -7.30 0.23
N ALA A 220 14.31 -7.94 1.33
CA ALA A 220 15.21 -8.16 2.46
C ALA A 220 16.10 -9.38 2.20
N GLU A 221 16.99 -9.68 3.16
CA GLU A 221 17.74 -10.94 3.16
C GLU A 221 16.76 -12.12 3.20
N ALA A 222 17.05 -13.16 2.43
CA ALA A 222 16.22 -14.37 2.40
C ALA A 222 16.11 -14.99 3.80
N LYS A 223 14.90 -15.39 4.18
CA LYS A 223 14.56 -15.94 5.50
C LYS A 223 14.70 -14.95 6.68
N SER A 224 14.81 -13.67 6.40
CA SER A 224 14.82 -12.64 7.45
C SER A 224 13.41 -12.34 8.01
N GLY A 225 12.38 -12.80 7.34
CA GLY A 225 10.99 -12.56 7.74
C GLY A 225 10.66 -11.06 7.76
N LEU A 226 10.27 -10.55 8.92
CA LEU A 226 9.87 -9.15 9.13
C LEU A 226 10.97 -8.30 9.81
N ARG A 227 12.18 -8.86 10.00
CA ARG A 227 13.27 -8.23 10.77
C ARG A 227 13.64 -6.85 10.24
N ASP A 228 13.73 -6.71 8.92
CA ASP A 228 14.33 -5.55 8.27
C ASP A 228 13.31 -4.45 7.89
N VAL A 229 12.04 -4.69 8.16
CA VAL A 229 10.96 -3.79 7.75
C VAL A 229 11.10 -2.38 8.33
N LYS A 230 11.32 -2.26 9.65
CA LYS A 230 11.41 -0.93 10.32
C LYS A 230 12.72 -0.22 10.07
N THR A 231 13.79 -0.96 9.88
CA THR A 231 15.15 -0.42 9.79
C THR A 231 15.60 -0.17 8.36
N LEU A 232 15.28 -1.10 7.45
CA LEU A 232 15.76 -1.07 6.07
C LEU A 232 14.65 -0.82 5.04
N HIS A 233 13.37 -0.74 5.46
CA HIS A 233 12.22 -0.68 4.55
C HIS A 233 12.29 -1.77 3.48
N ARG A 234 12.49 -3.00 3.94
CA ARG A 234 12.60 -4.21 3.12
C ARG A 234 11.84 -5.34 3.79
N ILE A 235 11.28 -6.22 2.99
CA ILE A 235 10.54 -7.39 3.47
C ILE A 235 11.05 -8.65 2.78
N ASP A 236 11.06 -9.77 3.52
CA ASP A 236 11.36 -11.07 2.95
C ASP A 236 10.23 -11.51 2.00
N GLU A 237 10.60 -11.88 0.79
CA GLU A 237 9.68 -12.32 -0.26
C GLU A 237 8.83 -13.52 0.20
N ASP A 238 9.43 -14.48 0.92
CA ASP A 238 8.72 -15.68 1.40
C ASP A 238 7.61 -15.30 2.39
N SER A 239 7.81 -14.29 3.25
CA SER A 239 6.77 -13.78 4.15
C SER A 239 5.56 -13.25 3.39
N VAL A 240 5.78 -12.49 2.32
CA VAL A 240 4.70 -11.96 1.47
C VAL A 240 3.97 -13.09 0.75
N ARG A 241 4.70 -14.05 0.20
CA ARG A 241 4.13 -15.23 -0.47
C ARG A 241 3.24 -16.03 0.49
N GLU A 242 3.71 -16.27 1.70
CA GLU A 242 2.97 -17.01 2.71
C GLU A 242 1.68 -16.29 3.13
N GLU A 243 1.76 -15.00 3.46
CA GLU A 243 0.60 -14.21 3.91
C GLU A 243 -0.50 -14.12 2.84
N ILE A 244 -0.13 -13.88 1.58
CA ILE A 244 -1.10 -13.76 0.48
C ILE A 244 -1.69 -15.12 0.13
N THR A 245 -0.89 -16.19 0.15
CA THR A 245 -1.39 -17.55 -0.09
C THR A 245 -2.37 -17.99 0.99
N LYS A 246 -2.12 -17.65 2.26
CA LYS A 246 -3.04 -17.92 3.38
C LYS A 246 -4.40 -17.23 3.20
N ALA A 247 -4.47 -16.11 2.51
CA ALA A 247 -5.72 -15.44 2.18
C ALA A 247 -6.51 -16.11 1.04
N GLY A 248 -6.00 -17.21 0.46
CA GLY A 248 -6.69 -18.00 -0.57
C GLY A 248 -6.18 -17.79 -2.00
N PHE A 249 -5.23 -16.89 -2.20
CA PHE A 249 -4.60 -16.68 -3.50
C PHE A 249 -3.64 -17.82 -3.87
N LYS A 250 -3.43 -18.01 -5.17
CA LYS A 250 -2.38 -18.86 -5.71
C LYS A 250 -1.31 -18.01 -6.38
N LEU A 251 -0.04 -18.29 -6.11
CA LEU A 251 1.03 -17.67 -6.86
C LEU A 251 0.94 -18.14 -8.32
N ASP A 252 0.77 -17.18 -9.24
CA ASP A 252 0.69 -17.42 -10.68
C ASP A 252 2.08 -17.31 -11.33
N ALA A 253 2.82 -16.25 -11.00
CA ALA A 253 4.15 -16.02 -11.57
C ALA A 253 5.01 -15.12 -10.67
N SER A 254 6.33 -15.13 -10.91
CA SER A 254 7.31 -14.17 -10.41
C SER A 254 8.17 -13.64 -11.53
N SER A 255 8.73 -12.44 -11.39
CA SER A 255 9.61 -11.82 -12.40
C SER A 255 10.91 -11.31 -11.78
N GLU A 256 11.99 -11.53 -12.50
CA GLU A 256 13.35 -11.06 -12.16
C GLU A 256 13.66 -9.64 -12.66
N VAL A 257 12.68 -8.96 -13.29
CA VAL A 257 12.88 -7.68 -14.00
C VAL A 257 13.45 -6.57 -13.11
N LEU A 258 13.18 -6.61 -11.81
CA LEU A 258 13.67 -5.64 -10.82
C LEU A 258 14.75 -6.22 -9.88
N LYS A 259 15.25 -7.41 -10.16
CA LYS A 259 16.38 -7.97 -9.41
C LYS A 259 17.64 -7.14 -9.62
N ASN A 260 18.36 -6.93 -8.53
CA ASN A 260 19.67 -6.30 -8.54
C ASN A 260 20.65 -7.12 -7.68
N PRO A 261 21.47 -7.98 -8.28
CA PRO A 261 22.41 -8.81 -7.53
C PRO A 261 23.53 -8.02 -6.83
N ASP A 262 23.74 -6.77 -7.22
CA ASP A 262 24.76 -5.91 -6.61
C ASP A 262 24.25 -5.26 -5.30
N ASP A 263 22.95 -5.27 -5.06
CA ASP A 263 22.35 -4.76 -3.82
C ASP A 263 22.58 -5.75 -2.67
N LYS A 264 23.37 -5.32 -1.70
CA LYS A 264 23.68 -6.11 -0.50
C LYS A 264 22.52 -6.18 0.50
N ARG A 265 21.43 -5.41 0.25
CA ARG A 265 20.22 -5.34 1.09
C ARG A 265 20.47 -4.86 2.53
N ASP A 266 21.56 -4.13 2.75
CA ASP A 266 22.08 -3.66 4.05
C ASP A 266 21.84 -2.15 4.29
N TRP A 267 21.07 -1.51 3.41
CA TRP A 267 20.75 -0.08 3.47
C TRP A 267 19.24 0.17 3.38
N ASN A 268 18.79 1.29 3.95
CA ASN A 268 17.39 1.66 4.01
C ASN A 268 16.88 2.13 2.63
N SER A 269 15.92 1.40 2.05
CA SER A 269 15.39 1.63 0.70
C SER A 269 14.27 2.67 0.63
N SER A 270 13.87 3.28 1.76
CA SER A 270 12.84 4.33 1.75
C SER A 270 13.26 5.53 0.89
N PRO A 271 12.30 6.26 0.29
CA PRO A 271 12.61 7.36 -0.63
C PRO A 271 13.56 8.42 -0.07
N GLY A 272 13.45 8.74 1.22
CA GLY A 272 14.29 9.73 1.88
C GLY A 272 15.70 9.22 2.21
N ALA A 273 15.82 7.99 2.72
CA ALA A 273 17.10 7.43 3.13
C ALA A 273 17.92 6.87 1.96
N ALA A 274 17.27 6.43 0.90
CA ALA A 274 17.94 5.86 -0.26
C ALA A 274 18.81 6.87 -1.02
N ALA A 275 18.47 8.16 -0.96
CA ALA A 275 19.21 9.24 -1.64
C ALA A 275 19.54 8.88 -3.10
N GLU A 276 20.83 8.88 -3.48
CA GLU A 276 21.29 8.55 -4.85
C GLU A 276 21.06 7.06 -5.23
N ARG A 277 20.87 6.17 -4.22
CA ARG A 277 20.53 4.75 -4.45
C ARG A 277 19.06 4.53 -4.77
N ARG A 278 18.23 5.59 -4.79
CA ARG A 278 16.80 5.46 -5.07
C ARG A 278 16.55 4.76 -6.41
N GLY A 279 15.75 3.70 -6.39
CA GLY A 279 15.45 2.88 -7.57
C GLY A 279 16.48 1.79 -7.88
N THR A 280 17.51 1.60 -7.05
CA THR A 280 18.52 0.55 -7.23
C THR A 280 18.40 -0.60 -6.25
N SER A 281 17.44 -0.55 -5.32
CA SER A 281 17.19 -1.70 -4.42
C SER A 281 16.84 -2.95 -5.23
N ASP A 282 17.32 -4.11 -4.77
CA ASP A 282 16.79 -5.40 -5.23
C ASP A 282 15.31 -5.51 -4.84
N ARG A 283 14.47 -5.95 -5.78
CA ARG A 283 13.03 -6.04 -5.58
C ARG A 283 12.48 -7.30 -6.21
N PHE A 284 11.55 -7.91 -5.50
CA PHE A 284 10.73 -8.98 -6.07
C PHE A 284 9.48 -8.41 -6.75
N VAL A 285 9.00 -9.13 -7.74
CA VAL A 285 7.76 -8.85 -8.48
C VAL A 285 6.95 -10.13 -8.53
N LEU A 286 5.77 -10.12 -7.92
CA LEU A 286 4.92 -11.30 -7.77
C LEU A 286 3.54 -11.03 -8.36
N ARG A 287 2.96 -12.03 -9.00
CA ARG A 287 1.56 -12.03 -9.41
C ARG A 287 0.85 -13.23 -8.79
N PHE A 288 -0.20 -12.95 -8.03
CA PHE A 288 -1.09 -13.95 -7.48
C PHE A 288 -2.42 -13.90 -8.21
N VAL A 289 -3.13 -15.02 -8.27
CA VAL A 289 -4.45 -15.12 -8.89
C VAL A 289 -5.47 -15.58 -7.85
N LYS A 290 -6.66 -14.98 -7.89
CA LYS A 290 -7.84 -15.50 -7.20
C LYS A 290 -8.41 -16.66 -8.01
N PRO A 291 -8.49 -17.88 -7.47
CA PRO A 291 -9.03 -19.05 -8.16
C PRO A 291 -10.45 -18.87 -8.66
#